data_1caf786e85d75ac1d94537620c8b80eb
#
_entry.id   1caf786e85d75ac1d94537620c8b80eb
#
_cell.length_a   1.000
_cell.length_b   1.000
_cell.length_c   1.000
_cell.angle_alpha   90.00
_cell.angle_beta   90.00
_cell.angle_gamma   90.00
#
_symmetry.space_group_name_H-M   'P 1'
#
loop_
_entity.id
_entity.type
_entity.pdbx_description
1 polymer ?
#
loop_
_entity_poly.entity_id
_entity_poly.type
_entity_poly.pdbx_seq_one_letter_code
_entity_poly.pdbx_strand_id
1 'polypeptide(L)'
;AFYSKWFLNRIKEGYVCVRNPYNPKQVTKYSLSPEVVDLIAFCTKNPLPMLPFLDELKPYGQYWFVTITPYGRDIEPNVPDKETVMEGFKELSDVVGADSMGWRYDPIFIDKKHSVEWHISEFEKMAEILAGYTKTCVISFIDIYKKVERNFPEAKSVRAEDRAVIGKAFVKIASKYGMVLKPCAEGEDLAKYGADCSGCMTVHTFETALNSRLEVPKRKKNQRNGECACL
;
A
#
# COMPACT_ATOMS: atom_id res chain seq x y z
N ALA A 1 8.01 9.35 -2.03
CA ALA A 1 9.34 9.74 -1.82
C ALA A 1 9.74 11.20 -2.06
N PHE A 2 8.84 12.10 -2.46
CA PHE A 2 9.14 13.55 -2.58
C PHE A 2 9.68 14.17 -1.27
N TYR A 3 9.24 13.66 -0.14
CA TYR A 3 9.59 14.17 1.18
C TYR A 3 10.70 13.39 1.89
N SER A 4 11.47 12.53 1.20
CA SER A 4 12.51 11.70 1.82
C SER A 4 13.49 12.51 2.65
N LYS A 5 14.07 13.58 2.08
CA LYS A 5 15.02 14.45 2.81
C LYS A 5 14.39 15.14 4.02
N TRP A 6 13.14 15.62 3.88
CA TRP A 6 12.42 16.21 5.00
C TRP A 6 12.16 15.18 6.10
N PHE A 7 11.73 13.98 5.73
CA PHE A 7 11.47 12.88 6.65
C PHE A 7 12.74 12.50 7.43
N LEU A 8 13.85 12.29 6.73
CA LEU A 8 15.14 11.99 7.37
C LEU A 8 15.61 13.10 8.32
N ASN A 9 15.38 14.38 7.96
CA ASN A 9 15.62 15.48 8.89
C ASN A 9 14.75 15.37 10.16
N ARG A 10 13.50 14.91 10.03
CA ARG A 10 12.63 14.71 11.21
C ARG A 10 13.11 13.54 12.07
N ILE A 11 13.56 12.46 11.44
CA ILE A 11 14.18 11.33 12.14
C ILE A 11 15.40 11.80 12.96
N LYS A 12 16.30 12.56 12.34
CA LYS A 12 17.49 13.13 13.01
C LYS A 12 17.15 14.05 14.18
N GLU A 13 16.12 14.89 14.03
CA GLU A 13 15.63 15.79 15.09
C GLU A 13 14.88 15.04 16.21
N GLY A 14 14.45 13.79 15.96
CA GLY A 14 13.74 12.96 16.93
C GLY A 14 12.28 13.37 17.18
N TYR A 15 11.73 14.30 16.39
CA TYR A 15 10.32 14.68 16.51
C TYR A 15 9.73 15.30 15.24
N VAL A 16 8.41 15.30 15.17
CA VAL A 16 7.62 16.02 14.17
C VAL A 16 6.51 16.84 14.83
N CYS A 17 6.27 18.03 14.30
CA CYS A 17 5.13 18.87 14.70
C CYS A 17 4.03 18.77 13.64
N VAL A 18 2.83 18.38 14.05
CA VAL A 18 1.66 18.26 13.20
C VAL A 18 0.63 19.32 13.57
N ARG A 19 0.26 20.13 12.60
CA ARG A 19 -0.78 21.16 12.75
C ARG A 19 -2.15 20.54 12.55
N ASN A 20 -3.07 20.83 13.46
CA ASN A 20 -4.46 20.40 13.30
C ASN A 20 -5.08 21.09 12.06
N PRO A 21 -5.62 20.33 11.08
CA PRO A 21 -6.20 20.90 9.87
C PRO A 21 -7.45 21.75 10.12
N TYR A 22 -8.17 21.49 11.22
CA TYR A 22 -9.39 22.23 11.60
C TYR A 22 -9.11 23.40 12.55
N ASN A 23 -7.95 23.40 13.22
CA ASN A 23 -7.53 24.49 14.10
C ASN A 23 -6.02 24.76 13.93
N PRO A 24 -5.66 25.68 13.02
CA PRO A 24 -4.23 25.96 12.72
C PRO A 24 -3.38 26.47 13.91
N LYS A 25 -4.02 26.94 14.98
CA LYS A 25 -3.34 27.36 16.22
C LYS A 25 -2.92 26.17 17.09
N GLN A 26 -3.53 25.01 16.88
CA GLN A 26 -3.22 23.78 17.60
C GLN A 26 -2.13 23.01 16.87
N VAL A 27 -0.97 22.88 17.50
CA VAL A 27 0.17 22.11 17.01
C VAL A 27 0.50 21.03 18.03
N THR A 28 0.56 19.78 17.57
CA THR A 28 0.95 18.64 18.42
C THR A 28 2.36 18.20 18.03
N LYS A 29 3.22 18.04 19.02
CA LYS A 29 4.58 17.48 18.86
C LYS A 29 4.52 15.98 19.13
N TYR A 30 4.99 15.18 18.16
CA TYR A 30 5.14 13.72 18.30
C TYR A 30 6.62 13.38 18.35
N SER A 31 7.00 12.53 19.30
CA SER A 31 8.34 11.93 19.33
C SER A 31 8.48 10.94 18.17
N LEU A 32 9.67 10.93 17.58
CA LEU A 32 10.09 9.94 16.59
C LEU A 32 11.26 9.09 17.13
N SER A 33 11.49 9.08 18.45
CA SER A 33 12.50 8.20 19.05
C SER A 33 12.15 6.73 18.81
N PRO A 34 13.12 5.86 18.48
CA PRO A 34 12.93 4.42 18.39
C PRO A 34 12.41 3.77 19.69
N GLU A 35 12.55 4.44 20.82
CA GLU A 35 12.02 3.98 22.11
C GLU A 35 10.49 4.06 22.21
N VAL A 36 9.85 4.86 21.35
CA VAL A 36 8.39 5.10 21.36
C VAL A 36 7.72 4.84 20.00
N VAL A 37 8.50 4.49 18.99
CA VAL A 37 8.00 4.17 17.65
C VAL A 37 8.45 2.75 17.30
N ASP A 38 7.54 1.81 17.38
CA ASP A 38 7.82 0.40 17.09
C ASP A 38 8.02 0.17 15.58
N LEU A 39 7.20 0.84 14.75
CA LEU A 39 7.18 0.62 13.31
C LEU A 39 6.79 1.90 12.55
N ILE A 40 7.43 2.09 11.39
CA ILE A 40 7.07 3.12 10.42
C ILE A 40 6.50 2.44 9.17
N ALA A 41 5.23 2.73 8.87
CA ALA A 41 4.57 2.26 7.65
C ALA A 41 4.70 3.32 6.54
N PHE A 42 5.34 2.95 5.44
CA PHE A 42 5.51 3.79 4.27
C PHE A 42 4.48 3.43 3.19
N CYS A 43 3.89 4.45 2.56
CA CYS A 43 3.03 4.30 1.39
C CYS A 43 3.58 5.15 0.25
N THR A 44 3.99 4.53 -0.86
CA THR A 44 4.63 5.27 -1.96
C THR A 44 4.39 4.58 -3.31
N LYS A 45 4.43 5.38 -4.41
CA LYS A 45 4.57 4.87 -5.79
C LYS A 45 6.03 4.86 -6.28
N ASN A 46 6.96 5.38 -5.48
CA ASN A 46 8.37 5.43 -5.84
C ASN A 46 9.24 5.30 -4.58
N PRO A 47 9.76 4.12 -4.25
CA PRO A 47 10.64 3.92 -3.10
C PRO A 47 12.08 4.40 -3.35
N LEU A 48 12.52 4.52 -4.61
CA LEU A 48 13.91 4.77 -5.00
C LEU A 48 14.62 5.89 -4.22
N PRO A 49 13.99 7.07 -3.98
CA PRO A 49 14.65 8.14 -3.24
C PRO A 49 14.96 7.83 -1.76
N MET A 50 14.41 6.72 -1.21
CA MET A 50 14.70 6.29 0.16
C MET A 50 15.75 5.19 0.23
N LEU A 51 15.98 4.44 -0.84
CA LEU A 51 16.92 3.30 -0.86
C LEU A 51 18.32 3.66 -0.32
N PRO A 52 18.93 4.79 -0.70
CA PRO A 52 20.26 5.17 -0.20
C PRO A 52 20.32 5.47 1.30
N PHE A 53 19.18 5.57 1.97
CA PHE A 53 19.05 6.01 3.36
C PHE A 53 18.44 4.96 4.28
N LEU A 54 18.28 3.71 3.84
CA LEU A 54 17.66 2.66 4.63
C LEU A 54 18.43 2.36 5.92
N ASP A 55 19.75 2.57 5.91
CA ASP A 55 20.57 2.41 7.10
C ASP A 55 20.18 3.37 8.24
N GLU A 56 19.70 4.57 7.92
CA GLU A 56 19.21 5.55 8.90
C GLU A 56 17.92 5.09 9.58
N LEU A 57 17.21 4.12 8.98
CA LEU A 57 15.93 3.58 9.46
C LEU A 57 16.08 2.25 10.20
N LYS A 58 17.27 1.66 10.27
CA LYS A 58 17.52 0.38 10.97
C LYS A 58 17.04 0.33 12.43
N PRO A 59 17.05 1.44 13.21
CA PRO A 59 16.51 1.42 14.56
C PRO A 59 15.01 1.21 14.67
N TYR A 60 14.27 1.32 13.57
CA TYR A 60 12.80 1.18 13.51
C TYR A 60 12.39 -0.09 12.81
N GLY A 61 11.30 -0.68 13.25
CA GLY A 61 10.55 -1.61 12.39
C GLY A 61 10.04 -0.86 11.16
N GLN A 62 9.96 -1.56 10.03
CA GLN A 62 9.53 -0.95 8.76
C GLN A 62 8.48 -1.83 8.09
N TYR A 63 7.48 -1.19 7.48
CA TYR A 63 6.58 -1.83 6.53
C TYR A 63 6.38 -0.92 5.33
N TRP A 64 6.52 -1.47 4.14
CA TRP A 64 6.49 -0.69 2.90
C TRP A 64 5.34 -1.12 2.00
N PHE A 65 4.33 -0.28 1.88
CA PHE A 65 3.35 -0.40 0.82
C PHE A 65 3.84 0.35 -0.41
N VAL A 66 4.20 -0.40 -1.45
CA VAL A 66 4.59 0.19 -2.73
C VAL A 66 3.49 -0.06 -3.74
N THR A 67 2.90 1.03 -4.23
CA THR A 67 1.89 0.97 -5.28
C THR A 67 2.57 0.87 -6.63
N ILE A 68 2.37 -0.25 -7.31
CA ILE A 68 2.85 -0.51 -8.66
C ILE A 68 1.64 -0.95 -9.48
N THR A 69 1.27 -0.13 -10.45
CA THR A 69 0.15 -0.34 -11.35
C THR A 69 0.65 -0.63 -12.76
N PRO A 70 -0.14 -1.26 -13.62
CA PRO A 70 0.27 -1.53 -15.00
C PRO A 70 0.13 -0.32 -15.93
N TYR A 71 -0.39 0.81 -15.41
CA TYR A 71 -0.67 1.99 -16.22
C TYR A 71 0.61 2.68 -16.68
N GLY A 72 0.51 3.30 -17.86
CA GLY A 72 1.58 4.10 -18.41
C GLY A 72 1.49 5.58 -18.00
N ARG A 73 2.36 6.37 -18.59
CA ARG A 73 2.46 7.84 -18.34
C ARG A 73 1.23 8.64 -18.77
N ASP A 74 0.37 8.07 -19.58
CA ASP A 74 -0.94 8.63 -19.94
C ASP A 74 -1.88 8.72 -18.73
N ILE A 75 -1.75 7.78 -17.78
CA ILE A 75 -2.53 7.76 -16.54
C ILE A 75 -1.69 8.25 -15.35
N GLU A 76 -0.42 7.87 -15.28
CA GLU A 76 0.49 8.18 -14.16
C GLU A 76 1.73 8.97 -14.62
N PRO A 77 1.58 10.23 -15.11
CA PRO A 77 2.64 10.97 -15.79
C PRO A 77 3.88 11.25 -14.93
N ASN A 78 3.75 11.25 -13.61
CA ASN A 78 4.81 11.59 -12.67
C ASN A 78 5.35 10.38 -11.89
N VAL A 79 4.94 9.16 -12.26
CA VAL A 79 5.45 7.92 -11.67
C VAL A 79 6.57 7.39 -12.60
N PRO A 80 7.69 6.89 -12.05
CA PRO A 80 8.68 6.19 -12.87
C PRO A 80 8.06 4.97 -13.58
N ASP A 81 8.71 4.49 -14.63
CA ASP A 81 8.26 3.31 -15.34
C ASP A 81 8.15 2.11 -14.38
N LYS A 82 7.12 1.29 -14.55
CA LYS A 82 6.81 0.20 -13.62
C LYS A 82 7.96 -0.79 -13.42
N GLU A 83 8.73 -1.04 -14.46
CA GLU A 83 9.92 -1.89 -14.43
C GLU A 83 10.96 -1.32 -13.44
N THR A 84 11.24 -0.03 -13.53
CA THR A 84 12.15 0.68 -12.60
C THR A 84 11.65 0.62 -11.15
N VAL A 85 10.33 0.76 -10.94
CA VAL A 85 9.75 0.68 -9.59
C VAL A 85 9.81 -0.76 -9.07
N MET A 86 9.58 -1.77 -9.92
CA MET A 86 9.69 -3.19 -9.53
C MET A 86 11.11 -3.58 -9.15
N GLU A 87 12.13 -3.09 -9.86
CA GLU A 87 13.53 -3.31 -9.47
C GLU A 87 13.83 -2.66 -8.11
N GLY A 88 13.42 -1.40 -7.90
CA GLY A 88 13.56 -0.77 -6.59
C GLY A 88 12.75 -1.44 -5.48
N PHE A 89 11.62 -2.09 -5.81
CA PHE A 89 10.86 -2.90 -4.88
C PHE A 89 11.64 -4.14 -4.43
N LYS A 90 12.30 -4.84 -5.36
CA LYS A 90 13.12 -6.00 -5.06
C LYS A 90 14.33 -5.61 -4.19
N GLU A 91 15.06 -4.55 -4.58
CA GLU A 91 16.18 -4.02 -3.81
C GLU A 91 15.75 -3.66 -2.37
N LEU A 92 14.59 -3.02 -2.22
CA LEU A 92 14.03 -2.71 -0.91
C LEU A 92 13.69 -3.97 -0.12
N SER A 93 13.06 -4.97 -0.77
CA SER A 93 12.70 -6.25 -0.15
C SER A 93 13.93 -7.04 0.32
N ASP A 94 15.03 -7.00 -0.43
CA ASP A 94 16.28 -7.65 -0.04
C ASP A 94 16.87 -7.05 1.25
N VAL A 95 16.57 -5.78 1.54
CA VAL A 95 17.03 -5.09 2.77
C VAL A 95 16.07 -5.31 3.93
N VAL A 96 14.75 -5.14 3.72
CA VAL A 96 13.77 -5.13 4.82
C VAL A 96 13.07 -6.48 5.03
N GLY A 97 13.19 -7.39 4.07
CA GLY A 97 12.52 -8.69 4.07
C GLY A 97 11.13 -8.67 3.45
N ALA A 98 10.72 -9.78 2.82
CA ALA A 98 9.44 -9.91 2.12
C ALA A 98 8.21 -9.75 3.02
N ASP A 99 8.33 -10.05 4.32
CA ASP A 99 7.26 -9.89 5.31
C ASP A 99 7.01 -8.41 5.68
N SER A 100 7.97 -7.53 5.38
CA SER A 100 7.89 -6.07 5.55
C SER A 100 7.46 -5.35 4.27
N MET A 101 7.04 -6.09 3.24
CA MET A 101 6.66 -5.56 1.94
C MET A 101 5.21 -5.87 1.61
N GLY A 102 4.49 -4.89 1.09
CA GLY A 102 3.17 -5.05 0.50
C GLY A 102 3.11 -4.40 -0.88
N TRP A 103 2.86 -5.21 -1.90
CA TRP A 103 2.56 -4.68 -3.22
C TRP A 103 1.12 -4.16 -3.24
N ARG A 104 0.89 -2.95 -3.78
CA ARG A 104 -0.46 -2.41 -4.02
C ARG A 104 -0.70 -2.27 -5.52
N TYR A 105 -1.70 -3.00 -6.01
CA TYR A 105 -2.24 -2.86 -7.35
C TYR A 105 -3.55 -2.06 -7.24
N ASP A 106 -3.45 -0.72 -7.20
CA ASP A 106 -4.49 0.17 -6.70
C ASP A 106 -4.37 1.58 -7.31
N PRO A 107 -5.44 2.12 -7.92
CA PRO A 107 -6.76 1.53 -8.12
C PRO A 107 -6.88 0.72 -9.43
N ILE A 108 -7.88 -0.18 -9.48
CA ILE A 108 -8.32 -0.85 -10.70
C ILE A 108 -9.48 -0.07 -11.30
N PHE A 109 -9.38 0.31 -12.57
CA PHE A 109 -10.50 0.86 -13.34
C PHE A 109 -10.58 0.19 -14.72
N ILE A 110 -11.76 0.18 -15.32
CA ILE A 110 -12.01 -0.46 -16.61
C ILE A 110 -12.42 0.60 -17.62
N ASP A 111 -11.75 0.60 -18.77
CA ASP A 111 -12.09 1.36 -19.95
C ASP A 111 -11.83 0.54 -21.24
N LYS A 112 -11.85 1.19 -22.40
CA LYS A 112 -11.62 0.54 -23.70
C LYS A 112 -10.21 -0.07 -23.83
N LYS A 113 -9.20 0.51 -23.16
CA LYS A 113 -7.80 0.09 -23.21
C LYS A 113 -7.48 -0.91 -22.09
N HIS A 114 -8.07 -0.72 -20.93
CA HIS A 114 -7.81 -1.47 -19.70
C HIS A 114 -9.01 -2.38 -19.39
N SER A 115 -9.15 -3.48 -20.16
CA SER A 115 -10.22 -4.46 -19.98
C SER A 115 -9.97 -5.40 -18.80
N VAL A 116 -10.95 -6.21 -18.43
CA VAL A 116 -10.83 -7.28 -17.42
C VAL A 116 -9.67 -8.22 -17.76
N GLU A 117 -9.60 -8.68 -19.01
CA GLU A 117 -8.57 -9.61 -19.50
C GLU A 117 -7.18 -8.95 -19.48
N TRP A 118 -7.12 -7.68 -19.85
CA TRP A 118 -5.87 -6.91 -19.77
C TRP A 118 -5.35 -6.83 -18.32
N HIS A 119 -6.23 -6.50 -17.37
CA HIS A 119 -5.86 -6.48 -15.96
C HIS A 119 -5.36 -7.83 -15.44
N ILE A 120 -6.05 -8.93 -15.83
CA ILE A 120 -5.64 -10.28 -15.42
C ILE A 120 -4.25 -10.61 -15.98
N SER A 121 -4.01 -10.31 -17.27
CA SER A 121 -2.71 -10.55 -17.91
C SER A 121 -1.58 -9.73 -17.28
N GLU A 122 -1.79 -8.43 -17.07
CA GLU A 122 -0.77 -7.56 -16.48
C GLU A 122 -0.51 -7.91 -15.01
N PHE A 123 -1.55 -8.25 -14.25
CA PHE A 123 -1.39 -8.69 -12.87
C PHE A 123 -0.54 -9.97 -12.78
N GLU A 124 -0.76 -10.96 -13.66
CA GLU A 124 0.00 -12.21 -13.66
C GLU A 124 1.49 -11.94 -13.95
N LYS A 125 1.81 -11.12 -14.98
CA LYS A 125 3.20 -10.74 -15.30
C LYS A 125 3.89 -10.05 -14.10
N MET A 126 3.20 -9.12 -13.47
CA MET A 126 3.76 -8.39 -12.33
C MET A 126 3.92 -9.29 -11.10
N ALA A 127 2.94 -10.15 -10.83
CA ALA A 127 2.99 -11.11 -9.73
C ALA A 127 4.15 -12.11 -9.88
N GLU A 128 4.42 -12.56 -11.10
CA GLU A 128 5.58 -13.42 -11.43
C GLU A 128 6.90 -12.71 -11.11
N ILE A 129 7.04 -11.44 -11.52
CA ILE A 129 8.26 -10.64 -11.29
C ILE A 129 8.48 -10.36 -9.79
N LEU A 130 7.40 -10.16 -9.02
CA LEU A 130 7.45 -9.83 -7.60
C LEU A 130 7.38 -11.07 -6.69
N ALA A 131 7.32 -12.28 -7.25
CA ALA A 131 7.29 -13.52 -6.50
C ALA A 131 8.52 -13.65 -5.59
N GLY A 132 8.28 -13.95 -4.30
CA GLY A 132 9.33 -14.06 -3.29
C GLY A 132 9.75 -12.73 -2.64
N TYR A 133 9.46 -11.59 -3.23
CA TYR A 133 9.80 -10.27 -2.69
C TYR A 133 8.67 -9.64 -1.85
N THR A 134 7.51 -10.24 -1.83
CA THR A 134 6.39 -9.86 -0.96
C THR A 134 5.49 -11.07 -0.71
N LYS A 135 4.84 -11.07 0.44
CA LYS A 135 3.81 -12.07 0.82
C LYS A 135 2.39 -11.54 0.60
N THR A 136 2.24 -10.28 0.20
CA THR A 136 0.93 -9.62 0.20
C THR A 136 0.75 -8.75 -1.04
N CYS A 137 -0.41 -8.90 -1.68
CA CYS A 137 -0.87 -7.95 -2.68
C CYS A 137 -2.19 -7.32 -2.25
N VAL A 138 -2.22 -5.98 -2.18
CA VAL A 138 -3.42 -5.20 -1.85
C VAL A 138 -4.03 -4.67 -3.14
N ILE A 139 -5.34 -4.82 -3.28
CA ILE A 139 -6.08 -4.27 -4.42
C ILE A 139 -7.21 -3.35 -3.96
N SER A 140 -7.59 -2.38 -4.79
CA SER A 140 -8.87 -1.69 -4.69
C SER A 140 -9.40 -1.34 -6.09
N PHE A 141 -10.71 -1.20 -6.19
CA PHE A 141 -11.34 -0.65 -7.38
C PHE A 141 -11.53 0.84 -7.25
N ILE A 142 -11.56 1.55 -8.39
CA ILE A 142 -11.68 2.99 -8.38
C ILE A 142 -12.98 3.46 -7.73
N ASP A 143 -12.87 4.34 -6.75
CA ASP A 143 -14.00 5.06 -6.14
C ASP A 143 -14.24 6.39 -6.88
N ILE A 144 -15.49 6.64 -7.26
CA ILE A 144 -15.86 7.87 -7.95
C ILE A 144 -16.27 8.93 -6.91
N TYR A 145 -15.34 9.84 -6.62
CA TYR A 145 -15.56 10.99 -5.76
C TYR A 145 -15.15 12.28 -6.45
N LYS A 146 -15.58 13.43 -5.96
CA LYS A 146 -15.43 14.75 -6.61
C LYS A 146 -14.08 15.04 -7.25
N LYS A 147 -12.99 14.58 -6.64
CA LYS A 147 -11.64 14.77 -7.21
C LYS A 147 -11.40 13.87 -8.42
N VAL A 148 -11.90 12.63 -8.41
CA VAL A 148 -11.83 11.71 -9.54
C VAL A 148 -12.70 12.24 -10.68
N GLU A 149 -13.95 12.58 -10.41
CA GLU A 149 -14.85 13.17 -11.43
C GLU A 149 -14.23 14.39 -12.14
N ARG A 150 -13.53 15.24 -11.39
CA ARG A 150 -12.87 16.44 -11.95
C ARG A 150 -11.63 16.11 -12.77
N ASN A 151 -10.77 15.19 -12.29
CA ASN A 151 -9.46 14.94 -12.87
C ASN A 151 -9.47 13.77 -13.88
N PHE A 152 -10.47 12.91 -13.80
CA PHE A 152 -10.66 11.75 -14.66
C PHE A 152 -12.16 11.57 -14.94
N PRO A 153 -12.80 12.48 -15.69
CA PRO A 153 -14.26 12.52 -15.89
C PRO A 153 -14.81 11.30 -16.64
N GLU A 154 -13.95 10.56 -17.33
CA GLU A 154 -14.34 9.34 -18.07
C GLU A 154 -14.37 8.10 -17.17
N ALA A 155 -13.82 8.19 -15.96
CA ALA A 155 -13.80 7.08 -15.01
C ALA A 155 -15.22 6.68 -14.60
N LYS A 156 -15.44 5.38 -14.53
CA LYS A 156 -16.71 4.79 -14.08
C LYS A 156 -16.43 3.77 -12.99
N SER A 157 -17.38 3.61 -12.09
CA SER A 157 -17.33 2.52 -11.11
C SER A 157 -17.27 1.17 -11.83
N VAL A 158 -16.41 0.28 -11.36
CA VAL A 158 -16.30 -1.08 -11.90
C VAL A 158 -17.54 -1.87 -11.48
N ARG A 159 -18.17 -2.55 -12.44
CA ARG A 159 -19.37 -3.34 -12.19
C ARG A 159 -19.08 -4.52 -11.25
N ALA A 160 -20.08 -4.94 -10.50
CA ALA A 160 -19.94 -6.04 -9.53
C ALA A 160 -19.48 -7.35 -10.19
N GLU A 161 -19.98 -7.65 -11.41
CA GLU A 161 -19.58 -8.83 -12.17
C GLU A 161 -18.09 -8.78 -12.54
N ASP A 162 -17.61 -7.64 -13.03
CA ASP A 162 -16.21 -7.45 -13.41
C ASP A 162 -15.29 -7.51 -12.18
N ARG A 163 -15.70 -6.92 -11.03
CA ARG A 163 -14.98 -7.05 -9.75
C ARG A 163 -14.85 -8.50 -9.32
N ALA A 164 -15.93 -9.30 -9.46
CA ALA A 164 -15.92 -10.71 -9.10
C ALA A 164 -14.99 -11.52 -10.01
N VAL A 165 -14.99 -11.26 -11.32
CA VAL A 165 -14.12 -11.95 -12.30
C VAL A 165 -12.64 -11.61 -12.01
N ILE A 166 -12.31 -10.32 -11.88
CA ILE A 166 -10.95 -9.85 -11.56
C ILE A 166 -10.50 -10.43 -10.22
N GLY A 167 -11.31 -10.27 -9.18
CA GLY A 167 -10.95 -10.69 -7.82
C GLY A 167 -10.69 -12.19 -7.75
N LYS A 168 -11.53 -13.03 -8.36
CA LYS A 168 -11.31 -14.48 -8.44
C LYS A 168 -10.01 -14.83 -9.17
N ALA A 169 -9.75 -14.18 -10.30
CA ALA A 169 -8.52 -14.42 -11.05
C ALA A 169 -7.28 -13.97 -10.27
N PHE A 170 -7.33 -12.80 -9.66
CA PHE A 170 -6.22 -12.24 -8.89
C PHE A 170 -5.90 -13.08 -7.64
N VAL A 171 -6.91 -13.60 -6.93
CA VAL A 171 -6.69 -14.54 -5.81
C VAL A 171 -5.92 -15.77 -6.28
N LYS A 172 -6.34 -16.37 -7.40
CA LYS A 172 -5.68 -17.55 -7.96
C LYS A 172 -4.23 -17.27 -8.36
N ILE A 173 -4.01 -16.13 -9.04
CA ILE A 173 -2.66 -15.72 -9.49
C ILE A 173 -1.78 -15.40 -8.28
N ALA A 174 -2.26 -14.59 -7.33
CA ALA A 174 -1.50 -14.24 -6.12
C ALA A 174 -1.07 -15.50 -5.36
N SER A 175 -1.99 -16.46 -5.16
CA SER A 175 -1.70 -17.74 -4.51
C SER A 175 -0.65 -18.57 -5.27
N LYS A 176 -0.71 -18.59 -6.63
CA LYS A 176 0.29 -19.26 -7.48
C LYS A 176 1.71 -18.75 -7.22
N TYR A 177 1.84 -17.46 -6.95
CA TYR A 177 3.13 -16.79 -6.71
C TYR A 177 3.45 -16.54 -5.23
N GLY A 178 2.74 -17.24 -4.31
CA GLY A 178 3.02 -17.21 -2.89
C GLY A 178 2.58 -15.94 -2.16
N MET A 179 1.61 -15.23 -2.72
CA MET A 179 1.05 -14.00 -2.14
C MET A 179 -0.39 -14.21 -1.67
N VAL A 180 -0.77 -13.50 -0.62
CA VAL A 180 -2.16 -13.36 -0.16
C VAL A 180 -2.76 -12.07 -0.75
N LEU A 181 -3.90 -12.20 -1.42
CA LEU A 181 -4.65 -11.04 -1.91
C LEU A 181 -5.47 -10.40 -0.80
N LYS A 182 -5.32 -9.09 -0.60
CA LYS A 182 -6.07 -8.29 0.37
C LYS A 182 -6.88 -7.19 -0.31
N PRO A 183 -8.21 -7.28 -0.37
CA PRO A 183 -9.04 -6.18 -0.83
C PRO A 183 -9.02 -5.01 0.17
N CYS A 184 -8.83 -3.79 -0.32
CA CYS A 184 -8.83 -2.58 0.52
C CYS A 184 -10.16 -1.85 0.36
N ALA A 185 -10.97 -1.80 1.44
CA ALA A 185 -12.28 -1.16 1.48
C ALA A 185 -13.34 -1.73 0.50
N GLU A 186 -13.18 -2.98 0.05
CA GLU A 186 -14.05 -3.64 -0.93
C GLU A 186 -15.07 -4.60 -0.28
N GLY A 187 -15.20 -4.59 1.05
CA GLY A 187 -16.04 -5.53 1.78
C GLY A 187 -15.50 -6.97 1.74
N GLU A 188 -16.41 -7.95 1.92
CA GLU A 188 -16.07 -9.37 2.06
C GLU A 188 -16.36 -10.20 0.80
N ASP A 189 -16.75 -9.57 -0.30
CA ASP A 189 -17.21 -10.27 -1.50
C ASP A 189 -16.17 -11.22 -2.11
N LEU A 190 -14.89 -10.94 -1.88
CA LEU A 190 -13.78 -11.77 -2.38
C LEU A 190 -13.32 -12.86 -1.41
N ALA A 191 -13.82 -12.87 -0.16
CA ALA A 191 -13.48 -13.90 0.84
C ALA A 191 -13.82 -15.31 0.35
N LYS A 192 -14.97 -15.46 -0.34
CA LYS A 192 -15.41 -16.74 -0.94
C LYS A 192 -14.44 -17.32 -1.97
N TYR A 193 -13.52 -16.51 -2.50
CA TYR A 193 -12.48 -16.94 -3.45
C TYR A 193 -11.13 -17.16 -2.77
N GLY A 194 -11.01 -16.85 -1.45
CA GLY A 194 -9.79 -17.01 -0.67
C GLY A 194 -8.99 -15.73 -0.45
N ALA A 195 -9.58 -14.55 -0.70
CA ALA A 195 -8.96 -13.28 -0.32
C ALA A 195 -9.00 -13.07 1.20
N ASP A 196 -7.96 -12.45 1.75
CA ASP A 196 -7.95 -12.00 3.14
C ASP A 196 -8.59 -10.62 3.28
N CYS A 197 -9.84 -10.60 3.71
CA CYS A 197 -10.64 -9.38 3.89
C CYS A 197 -10.49 -8.76 5.29
N SER A 198 -9.54 -9.19 6.12
CA SER A 198 -9.31 -8.64 7.46
C SER A 198 -8.81 -7.18 7.45
N GLY A 199 -8.34 -6.72 6.29
CA GLY A 199 -7.78 -5.38 6.09
C GLY A 199 -6.32 -5.41 5.65
N CYS A 200 -5.89 -4.32 5.00
CA CYS A 200 -4.53 -4.23 4.46
C CYS A 200 -3.49 -3.77 5.49
N MET A 201 -3.87 -2.93 6.45
CA MET A 201 -3.00 -2.39 7.51
C MET A 201 -3.51 -2.85 8.89
N THR A 202 -3.39 -4.13 9.19
CA THR A 202 -3.81 -4.69 10.48
C THR A 202 -2.65 -4.75 11.46
N VAL A 203 -2.95 -4.83 12.75
CA VAL A 203 -1.95 -5.09 13.79
C VAL A 203 -1.18 -6.37 13.46
N HIS A 204 -1.88 -7.42 13.05
CA HIS A 204 -1.28 -8.70 12.66
C HIS A 204 -0.27 -8.55 11.50
N THR A 205 -0.57 -7.71 10.50
CA THR A 205 0.36 -7.42 9.40
C THR A 205 1.68 -6.86 9.93
N PHE A 206 1.60 -5.92 10.87
CA PHE A 206 2.78 -5.29 11.46
C PHE A 206 3.51 -6.19 12.46
N GLU A 207 2.79 -6.97 13.26
CA GLU A 207 3.38 -7.98 14.15
C GLU A 207 4.17 -9.04 13.37
N THR A 208 3.65 -9.45 12.21
CA THR A 208 4.35 -10.39 11.32
C THR A 208 5.65 -9.77 10.80
N ALA A 209 5.61 -8.52 10.31
CA ALA A 209 6.79 -7.81 9.83
C ALA A 209 7.85 -7.60 10.91
N LEU A 210 7.43 -7.34 12.15
CA LEU A 210 8.32 -7.13 13.29
C LEU A 210 8.79 -8.44 13.92
N ASN A 211 8.15 -9.56 13.61
CA ASN A 211 8.28 -10.82 14.35
C ASN A 211 8.11 -10.60 15.88
N SER A 212 7.18 -9.73 16.27
CA SER A 212 6.94 -9.31 17.66
C SER A 212 5.49 -8.89 17.87
N ARG A 213 5.01 -8.98 19.12
CA ARG A 213 3.69 -8.49 19.52
C ARG A 213 3.71 -6.99 19.76
N LEU A 214 2.63 -6.32 19.33
CA LEU A 214 2.41 -4.90 19.54
C LEU A 214 1.37 -4.67 20.64
N GLU A 215 1.69 -3.80 21.58
CA GLU A 215 0.73 -3.30 22.55
C GLU A 215 -0.08 -2.15 21.92
N VAL A 216 -1.30 -2.44 21.50
CA VAL A 216 -2.17 -1.44 20.87
C VAL A 216 -3.10 -0.82 21.90
N PRO A 217 -3.12 0.51 22.05
CA PRO A 217 -4.05 1.18 22.95
C PRO A 217 -5.51 0.89 22.57
N LYS A 218 -6.40 0.77 23.55
CA LYS A 218 -7.84 0.59 23.32
C LYS A 218 -8.37 1.70 22.40
N ARG A 219 -8.99 1.31 21.28
CA ARG A 219 -9.52 2.24 20.27
C ARG A 219 -10.57 3.18 20.86
N LYS A 220 -10.54 4.46 20.45
CA LYS A 220 -11.62 5.40 20.73
C LYS A 220 -12.85 5.04 19.89
N LYS A 221 -14.08 5.30 20.43
CA LYS A 221 -15.38 4.93 19.82
C LYS A 221 -15.61 5.38 18.36
N ASN A 222 -14.83 6.32 17.85
CA ASN A 222 -15.00 6.92 16.51
C ASN A 222 -14.05 6.38 15.44
N GLN A 223 -13.24 5.36 15.73
CA GLN A 223 -12.44 4.69 14.70
C GLN A 223 -13.31 3.69 13.95
N ARG A 224 -13.12 3.59 12.62
CA ARG A 224 -13.87 2.64 11.78
C ARG A 224 -13.83 1.24 12.40
N ASN A 225 -14.98 0.57 12.42
CA ASN A 225 -15.08 -0.82 12.83
C ASN A 225 -14.26 -1.67 11.86
N GLY A 226 -13.18 -2.22 12.33
CA GLY A 226 -12.28 -3.03 11.55
C GLY A 226 -10.87 -2.95 12.12
N GLU A 227 -10.05 -3.92 11.83
CA GLU A 227 -8.67 -3.98 12.28
C GLU A 227 -7.73 -3.14 11.43
N CYS A 228 -8.22 -2.57 10.31
CA CYS A 228 -7.42 -1.77 9.41
C CYS A 228 -7.09 -0.40 10.02
N ALA A 229 -5.82 -0.02 9.97
CA ALA A 229 -5.32 1.28 10.44
C ALA A 229 -5.53 2.42 9.42
N CYS A 230 -6.09 2.15 8.25
CA CYS A 230 -6.47 3.17 7.28
C CYS A 230 -7.57 4.07 7.84
N LEU A 231 -7.35 5.38 7.81
CA LEU A 231 -8.30 6.43 8.19
C LEU A 231 -9.05 6.94 6.96
#